data_e09e009c1ff059daec4b0f5975837b5d
#
_entry.id   e09e009c1ff059daec4b0f5975837b5d
#
_cell.length_a   1.000
_cell.length_b   1.000
_cell.length_c   1.000
_cell.angle_alpha   90.00
_cell.angle_beta   90.00
_cell.angle_gamma   90.00
#
_symmetry.space_group_name_H-M   'P 1'
#
loop_
_entity.id
_entity.type
_entity.pdbx_description
1 polymer ?
#
loop_
_entity_poly.entity_id
_entity_poly.type
_entity_poly.pdbx_seq_one_letter_code
_entity_poly.pdbx_strand_id
1 'polypeptide(L)'
;MGSLRQWVAALGCLMAAGSALAATECNTRKYYECYEYEESEDDKKVWAEDKVTPPAAPDMDKLIPFEVSVSNANRFLVDPASVSVGKDGVVRFTVVIESSGGARTVNYEGLRCSTRERRLYAFGQPDGTWIESKGSSWILLHKQQHKMINAYPAVLAYEYFCLDLEPPPSAEVAVARLKSGPAATSAR
;
A
#
# COMPACT_ATOMS: atom_id res chain seq x y z
N MET A 1 1.67 -42.75 -84.49
CA MET A 1 0.76 -42.54 -83.40
C MET A 1 1.63 -42.26 -82.18
N GLY A 2 1.92 -41.03 -81.94
CA GLY A 2 2.94 -40.59 -81.05
C GLY A 2 2.36 -39.92 -79.80
N SER A 3 2.79 -40.30 -78.66
CA SER A 3 2.47 -39.62 -77.38
C SER A 3 3.66 -38.75 -76.96
N LEU A 4 3.42 -37.49 -76.89
CA LEU A 4 4.38 -36.50 -76.43
C LEU A 4 4.36 -36.42 -74.91
N ARG A 5 5.43 -36.79 -74.28
CA ARG A 5 5.60 -36.64 -72.77
C ARG A 5 6.03 -35.20 -72.48
N GLN A 6 5.17 -34.43 -71.91
CA GLN A 6 5.53 -33.13 -71.30
C GLN A 6 6.02 -33.32 -69.88
N TRP A 7 7.25 -32.92 -69.66
CA TRP A 7 7.79 -32.77 -68.28
C TRP A 7 7.44 -31.40 -67.79
N VAL A 8 6.66 -31.37 -66.67
CA VAL A 8 6.43 -30.14 -65.94
C VAL A 8 7.39 -30.14 -64.76
N ALA A 9 8.37 -29.24 -64.80
CA ALA A 9 9.26 -28.98 -63.67
C ALA A 9 8.53 -28.12 -62.66
N ALA A 10 8.25 -28.68 -61.51
CA ALA A 10 7.73 -27.93 -60.39
C ALA A 10 8.89 -27.23 -59.66
N LEU A 11 8.99 -25.91 -59.80
CA LEU A 11 9.84 -25.07 -58.97
C LEU A 11 9.16 -24.95 -57.59
N GLY A 12 9.72 -25.59 -56.58
CA GLY A 12 9.36 -25.38 -55.21
C GLY A 12 9.93 -24.06 -54.70
N CYS A 13 9.05 -23.08 -54.43
CA CYS A 13 9.38 -21.83 -53.78
C CYS A 13 9.46 -22.08 -52.26
N LEU A 14 10.67 -22.25 -51.72
CA LEU A 14 10.88 -22.21 -50.27
C LEU A 14 10.66 -20.79 -49.77
N MET A 15 9.52 -20.55 -49.16
CA MET A 15 9.27 -19.35 -48.38
C MET A 15 10.02 -19.50 -47.04
N ALA A 16 11.18 -18.90 -46.93
CA ALA A 16 11.83 -18.68 -45.64
C ALA A 16 11.01 -17.65 -44.86
N ALA A 17 10.24 -18.12 -43.87
CA ALA A 17 9.62 -17.26 -42.88
C ALA A 17 10.74 -16.67 -42.00
N GLY A 18 11.25 -15.53 -42.38
CA GLY A 18 12.11 -14.71 -41.54
C GLY A 18 11.26 -14.15 -40.37
N SER A 19 11.49 -14.66 -39.18
CA SER A 19 11.00 -14.01 -37.95
C SER A 19 11.66 -12.63 -37.87
N ALA A 20 10.93 -11.59 -38.25
CA ALA A 20 11.33 -10.22 -37.96
C ALA A 20 11.26 -10.01 -36.43
N LEU A 21 12.40 -10.14 -35.77
CA LEU A 21 12.60 -9.57 -34.45
C LEU A 21 12.43 -8.07 -34.65
N ALA A 22 11.32 -7.54 -34.17
CA ALA A 22 11.10 -6.10 -34.03
C ALA A 22 12.13 -5.59 -33.02
N ALA A 23 13.29 -5.20 -33.50
CA ALA A 23 14.21 -4.38 -32.75
C ALA A 23 13.49 -3.05 -32.49
N THR A 24 13.17 -2.78 -31.23
CA THR A 24 12.68 -1.48 -30.80
C THR A 24 13.81 -0.49 -31.06
N GLU A 25 13.75 0.25 -32.17
CA GLU A 25 14.73 1.30 -32.48
C GLU A 25 14.58 2.40 -31.43
N CYS A 26 15.48 2.42 -30.46
CA CYS A 26 15.68 3.57 -29.59
C CYS A 26 16.09 4.77 -30.46
N ASN A 27 15.22 5.77 -30.55
CA ASN A 27 15.49 6.98 -31.30
C ASN A 27 16.56 7.82 -30.56
N THR A 28 17.81 7.66 -30.96
CA THR A 28 19.02 8.27 -30.41
C THR A 28 19.13 9.78 -30.61
N ARG A 29 18.05 10.53 -30.68
CA ARG A 29 18.12 11.97 -30.94
C ARG A 29 18.31 12.86 -29.74
N LYS A 30 18.48 12.34 -28.54
CA LYS A 30 18.92 13.11 -27.35
C LYS A 30 19.42 12.21 -26.23
N TYR A 31 20.71 12.25 -25.93
CA TYR A 31 21.41 12.12 -24.63
C TYR A 31 20.92 11.10 -23.57
N TYR A 32 20.05 10.15 -23.89
CA TYR A 32 19.64 9.10 -22.98
C TYR A 32 20.05 7.75 -23.59
N GLU A 33 21.00 7.11 -22.95
CA GLU A 33 21.26 5.69 -23.20
C GLU A 33 19.98 4.92 -22.90
N CYS A 34 19.51 4.13 -23.86
CA CYS A 34 18.43 3.20 -23.63
C CYS A 34 18.97 2.09 -22.75
N TYR A 35 18.69 2.18 -21.45
CA TYR A 35 18.91 1.06 -20.55
C TYR A 35 17.81 0.05 -20.80
N GLU A 36 18.20 -1.14 -21.21
CA GLU A 36 17.31 -2.29 -21.21
C GLU A 36 17.08 -2.64 -19.73
N TYR A 37 15.89 -2.30 -19.22
CA TYR A 37 15.51 -2.62 -17.85
C TYR A 37 15.21 -4.12 -17.80
N GLU A 38 16.10 -4.88 -17.21
CA GLU A 38 15.82 -6.28 -16.88
C GLU A 38 15.00 -6.31 -15.59
N GLU A 39 13.71 -6.70 -15.70
CA GLU A 39 12.87 -6.93 -14.54
C GLU A 39 13.53 -7.96 -13.63
N SER A 40 13.82 -7.57 -12.40
CA SER A 40 14.32 -8.48 -11.39
C SER A 40 13.22 -9.46 -10.97
N GLU A 41 13.59 -10.60 -10.41
CA GLU A 41 12.59 -11.54 -9.86
C GLU A 41 11.75 -10.91 -8.74
N ASP A 42 12.28 -9.90 -8.05
CA ASP A 42 11.55 -9.13 -7.03
C ASP A 42 10.47 -8.23 -7.64
N ASP A 43 10.68 -7.70 -8.86
CA ASP A 43 9.70 -6.89 -9.59
C ASP A 43 8.48 -7.71 -10.03
N LYS A 44 8.66 -9.02 -10.21
CA LYS A 44 7.60 -9.98 -10.58
C LYS A 44 6.79 -10.47 -9.39
N LYS A 45 7.23 -10.19 -8.17
CA LYS A 45 6.56 -10.65 -6.97
C LYS A 45 5.26 -9.90 -6.73
N VAL A 46 4.15 -10.57 -6.98
CA VAL A 46 2.83 -10.03 -6.66
C VAL A 46 2.72 -9.88 -5.14
N TRP A 47 2.45 -8.66 -4.67
CA TRP A 47 2.25 -8.40 -3.26
C TRP A 47 1.07 -9.22 -2.72
N ALA A 48 1.25 -9.84 -1.56
CA ALA A 48 0.22 -10.59 -0.86
C ALA A 48 0.15 -10.10 0.59
N GLU A 49 -1.05 -9.90 1.07
CA GLU A 49 -1.29 -9.49 2.45
C GLU A 49 -1.10 -10.66 3.40
N ASP A 50 -0.44 -10.41 4.53
CA ASP A 50 -0.33 -11.38 5.63
C ASP A 50 -1.72 -11.66 6.24
N LYS A 51 -1.89 -12.85 6.80
CA LYS A 51 -3.14 -13.19 7.51
C LYS A 51 -3.34 -12.26 8.70
N VAL A 52 -4.49 -11.60 8.72
CA VAL A 52 -4.85 -10.63 9.77
C VAL A 52 -5.72 -11.28 10.83
N THR A 53 -5.35 -11.06 12.09
CA THR A 53 -6.19 -11.41 13.26
C THR A 53 -6.27 -10.17 14.14
N PRO A 54 -7.47 -9.72 14.51
CA PRO A 54 -7.60 -8.60 15.43
C PRO A 54 -6.90 -8.87 16.77
N PRO A 55 -6.26 -7.85 17.39
CA PRO A 55 -5.58 -8.00 18.67
C PRO A 55 -6.59 -8.12 19.83
N ALA A 56 -6.09 -8.19 21.06
CA ALA A 56 -6.93 -8.00 22.24
C ALA A 56 -7.58 -6.61 22.23
N ALA A 57 -8.67 -6.44 22.97
CA ALA A 57 -9.30 -5.12 23.16
C ALA A 57 -8.28 -4.11 23.72
N PRO A 58 -8.33 -2.85 23.28
CA PRO A 58 -7.38 -1.83 23.73
C PRO A 58 -7.51 -1.51 25.21
N ASP A 59 -6.37 -1.31 25.88
CA ASP A 59 -6.33 -0.79 27.25
C ASP A 59 -6.50 0.74 27.18
N MET A 60 -7.66 1.23 27.60
CA MET A 60 -8.03 2.65 27.49
C MET A 60 -7.13 3.59 28.31
N ASP A 61 -6.42 3.08 29.34
CA ASP A 61 -5.53 3.87 30.18
C ASP A 61 -4.12 4.01 29.57
N LYS A 62 -3.80 3.25 28.53
CA LYS A 62 -2.47 3.20 27.91
C LYS A 62 -2.42 3.77 26.50
N LEU A 63 -3.51 4.33 26.02
CA LEU A 63 -3.59 4.85 24.66
C LEU A 63 -2.66 6.06 24.46
N ILE A 64 -2.06 6.15 23.29
CA ILE A 64 -1.20 7.28 22.89
C ILE A 64 -2.01 8.23 22.03
N PRO A 65 -2.23 9.48 22.48
CA PRO A 65 -2.89 10.48 21.65
C PRO A 65 -1.98 10.95 20.52
N PHE A 66 -2.58 11.30 19.39
CA PHE A 66 -1.90 11.96 18.29
C PHE A 66 -2.76 13.08 17.72
N GLU A 67 -2.08 14.08 17.14
CA GLU A 67 -2.77 15.25 16.59
C GLU A 67 -3.13 15.04 15.13
N VAL A 68 -4.36 15.38 14.77
CA VAL A 68 -4.85 15.33 13.39
C VAL A 68 -5.03 16.75 12.83
N SER A 69 -5.61 17.64 13.59
CA SER A 69 -5.78 19.06 13.27
C SER A 69 -6.21 19.81 14.50
N VAL A 70 -5.71 21.02 14.66
CA VAL A 70 -6.07 21.92 15.78
C VAL A 70 -7.55 22.32 15.79
N SER A 71 -8.26 22.20 14.67
CA SER A 71 -9.69 22.47 14.56
C SER A 71 -10.58 21.23 14.74
N ASN A 72 -10.00 20.06 14.94
CA ASN A 72 -10.76 18.83 15.10
C ASN A 72 -11.25 18.68 16.54
N ALA A 73 -12.57 18.54 16.71
CA ALA A 73 -13.19 18.37 18.02
C ALA A 73 -13.04 16.93 18.56
N ASN A 74 -12.64 15.98 17.74
CA ASN A 74 -12.42 14.59 18.12
C ASN A 74 -10.98 14.40 18.62
N ARG A 75 -10.83 13.49 19.60
CA ARG A 75 -9.53 12.99 20.04
C ARG A 75 -9.23 11.68 19.33
N PHE A 76 -8.00 11.53 18.90
CA PHE A 76 -7.52 10.33 18.21
C PHE A 76 -6.39 9.70 19.02
N LEU A 77 -6.52 8.41 19.28
CA LEU A 77 -5.58 7.68 20.13
C LEU A 77 -5.25 6.33 19.48
N VAL A 78 -4.03 5.88 19.62
CA VAL A 78 -3.59 4.54 19.16
C VAL A 78 -3.25 3.68 20.37
N ASP A 79 -3.70 2.43 20.35
CA ASP A 79 -3.26 1.43 21.32
C ASP A 79 -1.85 0.93 20.96
N PRO A 80 -0.81 1.24 21.76
CA PRO A 80 0.55 0.84 21.46
C PRO A 80 0.75 -0.68 21.48
N ALA A 81 -0.07 -1.44 22.23
CA ALA A 81 0.04 -2.88 22.32
C ALA A 81 -0.46 -3.59 21.03
N SER A 82 -1.32 -2.91 20.27
CA SER A 82 -1.87 -3.43 19.02
C SER A 82 -0.99 -3.16 17.80
N VAL A 83 0.02 -2.29 17.93
CA VAL A 83 0.86 -1.89 16.79
C VAL A 83 1.73 -3.06 16.34
N SER A 84 1.69 -3.36 15.06
CA SER A 84 2.54 -4.38 14.44
C SER A 84 2.98 -3.95 13.04
N VAL A 85 4.13 -4.46 12.60
CA VAL A 85 4.65 -4.27 11.24
C VAL A 85 4.81 -5.65 10.62
N GLY A 86 3.99 -5.93 9.61
CA GLY A 86 3.99 -7.21 8.89
C GLY A 86 5.14 -7.31 7.89
N LYS A 87 5.47 -8.55 7.49
CA LYS A 87 6.42 -8.80 6.40
C LYS A 87 5.92 -8.29 5.05
N ASP A 88 4.62 -8.11 4.94
CA ASP A 88 3.91 -7.51 3.81
C ASP A 88 4.05 -5.98 3.73
N GLY A 89 4.79 -5.35 4.65
CA GLY A 89 4.99 -3.90 4.71
C GLY A 89 3.78 -3.13 5.25
N VAL A 90 2.83 -3.82 5.88
CA VAL A 90 1.63 -3.20 6.47
C VAL A 90 1.85 -2.91 7.94
N VAL A 91 1.61 -1.67 8.34
CA VAL A 91 1.53 -1.26 9.75
C VAL A 91 0.09 -1.44 10.20
N ARG A 92 -0.14 -2.33 11.17
CA ARG A 92 -1.48 -2.59 11.73
C ARG A 92 -1.57 -2.04 13.13
N PHE A 93 -2.73 -1.48 13.48
CA PHE A 93 -2.93 -0.82 14.77
C PHE A 93 -4.42 -0.69 15.10
N THR A 94 -4.71 -0.56 16.39
CA THR A 94 -6.03 -0.16 16.88
C THR A 94 -6.05 1.34 17.11
N VAL A 95 -7.00 2.03 16.50
CA VAL A 95 -7.28 3.45 16.75
C VAL A 95 -8.58 3.60 17.51
N VAL A 96 -8.56 4.46 18.53
CA VAL A 96 -9.73 4.88 19.29
C VAL A 96 -10.03 6.34 18.94
N ILE A 97 -11.26 6.61 18.52
CA ILE A 97 -11.73 7.94 18.17
C ILE A 97 -12.77 8.33 19.20
N GLU A 98 -12.49 9.37 19.98
CA GLU A 98 -13.40 9.94 20.95
C GLU A 98 -14.00 11.22 20.39
N SER A 99 -15.32 11.24 20.21
CA SER A 99 -16.03 12.44 19.80
C SER A 99 -16.14 13.44 20.95
N SER A 100 -16.37 14.71 20.63
CA SER A 100 -16.64 15.76 21.65
C SER A 100 -17.86 15.47 22.51
N GLY A 101 -18.79 14.62 22.05
CA GLY A 101 -19.95 14.14 22.82
C GLY A 101 -19.67 12.91 23.67
N GLY A 102 -18.41 12.43 23.72
CA GLY A 102 -18.01 11.27 24.52
C GLY A 102 -18.26 9.90 23.89
N ALA A 103 -18.81 9.86 22.67
CA ALA A 103 -18.93 8.59 21.94
C ALA A 103 -17.54 8.10 21.48
N ARG A 104 -17.32 6.78 21.62
CA ARG A 104 -16.09 6.12 21.21
C ARG A 104 -16.31 5.20 20.02
N THR A 105 -15.40 5.24 19.07
CA THR A 105 -15.29 4.27 17.98
C THR A 105 -13.93 3.62 18.06
N VAL A 106 -13.88 2.29 18.00
CA VAL A 106 -12.65 1.50 18.03
C VAL A 106 -12.51 0.79 16.71
N ASN A 107 -11.43 1.03 16.01
CA ASN A 107 -11.15 0.42 14.71
C ASN A 107 -9.81 -0.31 14.75
N TYR A 108 -9.76 -1.49 14.14
CA TYR A 108 -8.51 -2.17 13.81
C TYR A 108 -8.22 -1.97 12.33
N GLU A 109 -7.10 -1.34 12.02
CA GLU A 109 -6.78 -0.86 10.69
C GLU A 109 -5.36 -1.24 10.27
N GLY A 110 -5.10 -1.19 8.95
CA GLY A 110 -3.78 -1.31 8.37
C GLY A 110 -3.46 -0.17 7.43
N LEU A 111 -2.17 0.22 7.42
CA LEU A 111 -1.58 1.15 6.47
C LEU A 111 -0.51 0.42 5.67
N ARG A 112 -0.71 0.32 4.36
CA ARG A 112 0.28 -0.14 3.39
C ARG A 112 1.11 1.05 2.95
N CYS A 113 2.35 1.13 3.43
CA CYS A 113 3.17 2.32 3.25
C CYS A 113 3.58 2.54 1.79
N SER A 114 3.97 1.49 1.07
CA SER A 114 4.45 1.57 -0.31
C SER A 114 3.45 2.22 -1.28
N THR A 115 2.16 2.03 -1.03
CA THR A 115 1.07 2.57 -1.87
C THR A 115 0.27 3.67 -1.17
N ARG A 116 0.52 3.89 0.14
CA ARG A 116 -0.26 4.82 0.99
C ARG A 116 -1.75 4.50 0.98
N GLU A 117 -2.07 3.24 1.14
CA GLU A 117 -3.43 2.77 1.26
C GLU A 117 -3.76 2.41 2.70
N ARG A 118 -5.03 2.54 3.04
CA ARG A 118 -5.61 2.14 4.32
C ARG A 118 -6.62 1.03 4.10
N ARG A 119 -6.68 0.09 5.03
CA ARG A 119 -7.74 -0.93 5.12
C ARG A 119 -8.29 -0.99 6.54
N LEU A 120 -9.62 -1.07 6.66
CA LEU A 120 -10.30 -1.34 7.92
C LEU A 120 -10.54 -2.85 8.03
N TYR A 121 -10.03 -3.49 9.06
CA TYR A 121 -10.19 -4.92 9.28
C TYR A 121 -11.39 -5.25 10.17
N ALA A 122 -11.55 -4.50 11.28
CA ALA A 122 -12.61 -4.79 12.24
C ALA A 122 -13.00 -3.55 13.04
N PHE A 123 -14.21 -3.61 13.62
CA PHE A 123 -14.74 -2.67 14.59
C PHE A 123 -14.75 -3.30 15.96
N GLY A 124 -14.20 -2.62 16.96
CA GLY A 124 -14.27 -3.03 18.36
C GLY A 124 -15.65 -2.75 18.95
N GLN A 125 -16.13 -3.68 19.75
CA GLN A 125 -17.40 -3.56 20.46
C GLN A 125 -17.17 -3.17 21.92
N PRO A 126 -18.17 -2.61 22.62
CA PRO A 126 -18.05 -2.24 24.03
C PRO A 126 -17.73 -3.41 24.96
N ASP A 127 -18.07 -4.63 24.59
CA ASP A 127 -17.77 -5.87 25.32
C ASP A 127 -16.34 -6.40 25.06
N GLY A 128 -15.53 -5.69 24.25
CA GLY A 128 -14.17 -6.08 23.91
C GLY A 128 -14.06 -7.07 22.75
N THR A 129 -15.17 -7.45 22.13
CA THR A 129 -15.16 -8.30 20.92
C THR A 129 -14.96 -7.49 19.64
N TRP A 130 -14.64 -8.18 18.54
CA TRP A 130 -14.44 -7.57 17.24
C TRP A 130 -15.50 -8.03 16.23
N ILE A 131 -16.00 -7.09 15.44
CA ILE A 131 -16.82 -7.37 14.27
C ILE A 131 -15.96 -7.10 13.03
N GLU A 132 -15.72 -8.15 12.23
CA GLU A 132 -14.96 -8.01 10.98
C GLU A 132 -15.67 -7.09 9.97
N SER A 133 -14.90 -6.22 9.34
CA SER A 133 -15.35 -5.37 8.24
C SER A 133 -15.38 -6.16 6.93
N LYS A 134 -16.52 -6.86 6.70
CA LYS A 134 -16.70 -7.67 5.48
C LYS A 134 -16.66 -6.80 4.23
N GLY A 135 -15.86 -7.22 3.25
CA GLY A 135 -15.73 -6.52 1.98
C GLY A 135 -14.90 -5.23 2.02
N SER A 136 -14.18 -4.98 3.11
CA SER A 136 -13.24 -3.86 3.18
C SER A 136 -12.11 -4.02 2.16
N SER A 137 -11.92 -3.01 1.32
CA SER A 137 -10.84 -2.90 0.35
C SER A 137 -9.76 -1.93 0.82
N TRP A 138 -8.61 -1.99 0.16
CA TRP A 138 -7.56 -0.99 0.31
C TRP A 138 -8.01 0.33 -0.35
N ILE A 139 -7.89 1.44 0.36
CA ILE A 139 -8.32 2.77 -0.06
C ILE A 139 -7.11 3.70 -0.05
N LEU A 140 -6.83 4.31 -1.20
CA LEU A 140 -5.74 5.27 -1.36
C LEU A 140 -5.95 6.51 -0.49
N LEU A 141 -4.91 6.91 0.23
CA LEU A 141 -4.87 8.12 1.04
C LEU A 141 -4.19 9.24 0.27
N HIS A 142 -4.84 10.38 0.20
CA HIS A 142 -4.31 11.57 -0.46
C HIS A 142 -3.77 12.57 0.55
N LYS A 143 -2.63 13.19 0.24
CA LYS A 143 -2.01 14.20 1.11
C LYS A 143 -2.96 15.38 1.44
N GLN A 144 -3.83 15.76 0.50
CA GLN A 144 -4.81 16.84 0.70
C GLN A 144 -5.87 16.50 1.76
N GLN A 145 -6.06 15.23 2.11
CA GLN A 145 -7.04 14.80 3.12
C GLN A 145 -6.65 15.19 4.55
N HIS A 146 -5.42 15.64 4.81
CA HIS A 146 -4.96 16.11 6.14
C HIS A 146 -5.82 17.25 6.73
N LYS A 147 -6.54 17.97 5.90
CA LYS A 147 -7.39 19.10 6.33
C LYS A 147 -8.84 18.72 6.55
N MET A 148 -9.20 17.45 6.35
CA MET A 148 -10.58 16.97 6.48
C MET A 148 -10.85 16.46 7.91
N ILE A 149 -12.14 16.47 8.31
CA ILE A 149 -12.57 16.06 9.67
C ILE A 149 -12.14 14.61 10.02
N ASN A 150 -12.09 13.72 9.02
CA ASN A 150 -11.69 12.32 9.19
C ASN A 150 -10.30 12.03 8.59
N ALA A 151 -9.38 12.98 8.72
CA ALA A 151 -8.04 12.91 8.13
C ALA A 151 -7.07 11.97 8.86
N TYR A 152 -7.43 11.41 10.01
CA TYR A 152 -6.50 10.67 10.86
C TYR A 152 -5.72 9.56 10.14
N PRO A 153 -6.29 8.77 9.19
CA PRO A 153 -5.50 7.75 8.52
C PRO A 153 -4.41 8.34 7.63
N ALA A 154 -4.72 9.47 6.97
CA ALA A 154 -3.74 10.19 6.16
C ALA A 154 -2.65 10.81 7.05
N VAL A 155 -3.01 11.40 8.18
CA VAL A 155 -2.04 11.92 9.17
C VAL A 155 -1.12 10.81 9.68
N LEU A 156 -1.68 9.67 10.11
CA LEU A 156 -0.85 8.53 10.55
C LEU A 156 0.09 8.04 9.45
N ALA A 157 -0.39 7.96 8.21
CA ALA A 157 0.43 7.52 7.09
C ALA A 157 1.53 8.52 6.74
N TYR A 158 1.22 9.82 6.67
CA TYR A 158 2.16 10.81 6.15
C TYR A 158 3.10 11.40 7.20
N GLU A 159 2.69 11.42 8.48
CA GLU A 159 3.41 12.14 9.51
C GLU A 159 4.01 11.22 10.60
N TYR A 160 3.52 9.98 10.71
CA TYR A 160 3.95 9.08 11.78
C TYR A 160 4.54 7.76 11.26
N PHE A 161 3.82 7.00 10.43
CA PHE A 161 4.20 5.64 10.13
C PHE A 161 4.93 5.47 8.80
N CYS A 162 4.40 6.00 7.69
CA CYS A 162 4.90 5.72 6.35
C CYS A 162 5.83 6.83 5.83
N LEU A 163 6.94 7.06 6.52
CA LEU A 163 7.92 8.06 6.09
C LEU A 163 8.63 7.54 4.82
N ASP A 164 8.67 8.38 3.78
CA ASP A 164 9.28 8.05 2.48
C ASP A 164 8.77 6.76 1.82
N LEU A 165 7.47 6.45 2.01
CA LEU A 165 6.78 5.24 1.53
C LEU A 165 7.23 3.94 2.21
N GLU A 166 8.09 4.02 3.24
CA GLU A 166 8.60 2.89 3.97
C GLU A 166 7.89 2.71 5.31
N PRO A 167 7.54 1.47 5.71
CA PRO A 167 7.04 1.20 7.05
C PRO A 167 8.15 1.40 8.08
N PRO A 168 7.79 1.63 9.37
CA PRO A 168 8.78 1.56 10.44
C PRO A 168 9.45 0.18 10.47
N PRO A 169 10.73 0.08 10.82
CA PRO A 169 11.43 -1.21 10.86
C PRO A 169 10.89 -2.18 11.93
N SER A 170 10.17 -1.66 12.93
CA SER A 170 9.52 -2.48 13.94
C SER A 170 8.34 -1.75 14.62
N ALA A 171 7.55 -2.50 15.39
CA ALA A 171 6.45 -1.95 16.20
C ALA A 171 6.95 -0.94 17.23
N GLU A 172 8.08 -1.19 17.87
CA GLU A 172 8.69 -0.29 18.86
C GLU A 172 9.04 1.06 18.24
N VAL A 173 9.59 1.07 17.03
CA VAL A 173 9.91 2.31 16.28
C VAL A 173 8.62 3.03 15.89
N ALA A 174 7.57 2.31 15.46
CA ALA A 174 6.26 2.90 15.19
C ALA A 174 5.69 3.61 16.43
N VAL A 175 5.70 2.92 17.57
CA VAL A 175 5.23 3.48 18.85
C VAL A 175 6.10 4.66 19.31
N ALA A 176 7.42 4.60 19.11
CA ALA A 176 8.31 5.72 19.43
C ALA A 176 8.00 6.96 18.57
N ARG A 177 7.71 6.79 17.28
CA ARG A 177 7.28 7.88 16.39
C ARG A 177 5.97 8.53 16.88
N LEU A 178 4.98 7.73 17.30
CA LEU A 178 3.74 8.25 17.89
C LEU A 178 4.01 9.11 19.13
N LYS A 179 4.89 8.66 20.02
CA LYS A 179 5.26 9.40 21.25
C LYS A 179 6.05 10.68 20.98
N SER A 180 6.84 10.70 19.93
CA SER A 180 7.68 11.86 19.55
C SER A 180 6.89 12.98 18.87
N GLY A 181 5.65 12.71 18.46
CA GLY A 181 4.86 13.65 17.66
C GLY A 181 5.12 13.51 16.15
N PRO A 182 4.43 14.32 15.33
CA PRO A 182 4.52 14.25 13.88
C PRO A 182 5.93 14.55 13.39
N ALA A 183 6.37 13.83 12.36
CA ALA A 183 7.64 14.12 11.71
C ALA A 183 7.59 15.56 11.14
N ALA A 184 8.64 16.32 11.37
CA ALA A 184 8.75 17.65 10.77
C ALA A 184 8.66 17.50 9.25
N THR A 185 7.55 17.94 8.67
CA THR A 185 7.37 17.95 7.23
C THR A 185 8.39 18.91 6.67
N SER A 186 9.46 18.41 6.06
CA SER A 186 10.34 19.28 5.27
C SER A 186 9.46 19.87 4.16
N ALA A 187 9.13 21.15 4.29
CA ALA A 187 8.49 21.92 3.25
C ALA A 187 9.40 21.88 2.02
N ARG A 188 9.02 21.07 1.03
CA ARG A 188 9.56 21.12 -0.33
C ARG A 188 8.43 21.47 -1.28
#